data_dfc6c588f2a887461486cf3b0bd4b9b9
#
_entry.id   dfc6c588f2a887461486cf3b0bd4b9b9
#
_cell.length_a   1.000
_cell.length_b   1.000
_cell.length_c   1.000
_cell.angle_alpha   90.00
_cell.angle_beta   90.00
_cell.angle_gamma   90.00
#
_symmetry.space_group_name_H-M   'P 1'
#
loop_
_entity.id
_entity.type
_entity.pdbx_description
1 polymer ?
#
loop_
_entity_poly.entity_id
_entity_poly.type
_entity_poly.pdbx_seq_one_letter_code
_entity_poly.pdbx_strand_id
1 'polypeptide(L)'
;MSSEKLPGQGVTRPVAATSRTIRFIMVGGFLGAGKTTTLARLARQYMAAGHTVGIVTNDQATDLVDTNSLRSQGFDVGEVAGACFCCHFNELIATLGQLDDSRAPSIVLAEPVGSCTDLVATVVQPLKQLYSARFSIAPYSVLLKPSHGLKVLRGEGSGFSPKAAYILEKQLEEADAVLINRADELSGEQMQELVSLVQKKVPGTPVLRVSAKTGEGFDGFCEFLEQEGIFGRKVLDIDYDIYAEGEAELGWLNTSLTIRSDQPVALDTFLLGVIEKLKRSLGEKGAETAHLKAIGLWEGFFGVANLTSSDGPAELSLPSRCAVQEAEVVVNARVAIDPEHLQELVISSLQAVADELGVQVTLRQTQSFRPGRPNPTHRLATTV
;
A
#
# COMPACT_ATOMS: atom_id res chain seq x y z
N MET A 1 -2.30 -31.56 70.77
CA MET A 1 -1.77 -31.69 69.39
C MET A 1 -2.85 -31.16 68.42
N SER A 2 -2.73 -29.90 68.11
CA SER A 2 -3.71 -29.17 67.31
C SER A 2 -3.34 -29.26 65.82
N SER A 3 -4.24 -29.74 64.99
CA SER A 3 -4.09 -29.78 63.54
C SER A 3 -4.62 -28.50 62.92
N GLU A 4 -3.69 -27.64 62.46
CA GLU A 4 -4.01 -26.48 61.62
C GLU A 4 -4.44 -26.91 60.22
N LYS A 5 -5.63 -26.49 59.82
CA LYS A 5 -6.11 -26.56 58.43
C LYS A 5 -5.53 -25.38 57.63
N LEU A 6 -4.80 -25.68 56.57
CA LEU A 6 -4.36 -24.71 55.53
C LEU A 6 -5.59 -24.21 54.73
N PRO A 7 -5.64 -22.91 54.34
CA PRO A 7 -6.74 -22.35 53.56
C PRO A 7 -6.65 -22.79 52.10
N GLY A 8 -7.81 -23.14 51.55
CA GLY A 8 -7.97 -23.60 50.18
C GLY A 8 -7.47 -22.62 49.13
N GLN A 9 -6.68 -23.13 48.18
CA GLN A 9 -6.32 -22.44 46.94
C GLN A 9 -7.60 -22.27 46.09
N GLY A 10 -8.01 -21.02 45.91
CA GLY A 10 -9.06 -20.65 44.98
C GLY A 10 -8.62 -20.98 43.55
N VAL A 11 -9.29 -21.97 42.97
CA VAL A 11 -9.19 -22.25 41.54
C VAL A 11 -9.82 -21.06 40.81
N THR A 12 -9.00 -20.16 40.33
CA THR A 12 -9.42 -19.15 39.33
C THR A 12 -9.86 -19.91 38.08
N ARG A 13 -11.16 -19.97 37.83
CA ARG A 13 -11.70 -20.38 36.53
C ARG A 13 -11.09 -19.49 35.46
N PRO A 14 -10.51 -20.05 34.38
CA PRO A 14 -10.13 -19.23 33.23
C PRO A 14 -11.42 -18.59 32.72
N VAL A 15 -11.44 -17.26 32.69
CA VAL A 15 -12.45 -16.51 31.94
C VAL A 15 -12.31 -16.99 30.49
N ALA A 16 -13.34 -17.65 30.00
CA ALA A 16 -13.42 -18.03 28.61
C ALA A 16 -13.35 -16.72 27.81
N ALA A 17 -12.19 -16.41 27.26
CA ALA A 17 -12.05 -15.39 26.23
C ALA A 17 -12.98 -15.84 25.10
N THR A 18 -14.09 -15.15 24.91
CA THR A 18 -14.88 -15.26 23.69
C THR A 18 -13.93 -14.91 22.55
N SER A 19 -13.47 -15.91 21.81
CA SER A 19 -12.54 -15.71 20.69
C SER A 19 -13.29 -14.96 19.60
N ARG A 20 -13.20 -13.63 19.65
CA ARG A 20 -13.73 -12.75 18.62
C ARG A 20 -12.87 -12.96 17.38
N THR A 21 -13.47 -13.41 16.30
CA THR A 21 -12.79 -13.56 15.02
C THR A 21 -12.66 -12.17 14.37
N ILE A 22 -11.45 -11.80 13.98
CA ILE A 22 -11.14 -10.56 13.28
C ILE A 22 -11.30 -10.80 11.78
N ARG A 23 -12.07 -9.95 11.10
CA ARG A 23 -12.15 -9.96 9.63
C ARG A 23 -10.88 -9.36 9.05
N PHE A 24 -10.08 -10.18 8.37
CA PHE A 24 -8.86 -9.74 7.69
C PHE A 24 -9.16 -9.46 6.20
N ILE A 25 -8.98 -8.21 5.79
CA ILE A 25 -9.23 -7.72 4.44
C ILE A 25 -7.91 -7.26 3.85
N MET A 26 -7.40 -7.95 2.86
CA MET A 26 -6.19 -7.55 2.13
C MET A 26 -6.54 -6.98 0.76
N VAL A 27 -6.02 -5.79 0.45
CA VAL A 27 -6.22 -5.12 -0.83
C VAL A 27 -4.87 -4.96 -1.51
N GLY A 28 -4.65 -5.79 -2.53
CA GLY A 28 -3.45 -5.76 -3.37
C GLY A 28 -3.56 -4.78 -4.53
N GLY A 29 -2.57 -4.81 -5.39
CA GLY A 29 -2.50 -4.01 -6.61
C GLY A 29 -1.15 -3.35 -6.79
N PHE A 30 -0.79 -3.12 -8.05
CA PHE A 30 0.51 -2.61 -8.43
C PHE A 30 0.77 -1.20 -7.89
N LEU A 31 2.00 -0.74 -7.98
CA LEU A 31 2.42 0.59 -7.54
C LEU A 31 1.53 1.68 -8.17
N GLY A 32 1.10 2.65 -7.38
CA GLY A 32 0.22 3.74 -7.82
C GLY A 32 -1.24 3.35 -8.10
N ALA A 33 -1.67 2.11 -7.82
CA ALA A 33 -3.04 1.65 -8.03
C ALA A 33 -4.09 2.29 -7.09
N GLY A 34 -3.65 2.94 -6.00
CA GLY A 34 -4.52 3.66 -5.06
C GLY A 34 -4.91 2.84 -3.84
N LYS A 35 -4.08 1.88 -3.42
CA LYS A 35 -4.31 1.00 -2.25
C LYS A 35 -4.56 1.81 -0.98
N THR A 36 -3.65 2.69 -0.60
CA THR A 36 -3.74 3.53 0.60
C THR A 36 -5.03 4.35 0.66
N THR A 37 -5.41 4.97 -0.48
CA THR A 37 -6.66 5.75 -0.59
C THR A 37 -7.89 4.86 -0.44
N THR A 38 -7.83 3.64 -1.01
CA THR A 38 -8.89 2.63 -0.89
C THR A 38 -9.05 2.18 0.56
N LEU A 39 -7.93 1.88 1.25
CA LEU A 39 -7.98 1.47 2.65
C LEU A 39 -8.53 2.58 3.55
N ALA A 40 -8.10 3.84 3.34
CA ALA A 40 -8.64 4.98 4.09
C ALA A 40 -10.16 5.14 3.90
N ARG A 41 -10.68 4.91 2.70
CA ARG A 41 -12.11 4.96 2.42
C ARG A 41 -12.86 3.80 3.06
N LEU A 42 -12.38 2.57 2.90
CA LEU A 42 -12.94 1.38 3.56
C LEU A 42 -12.98 1.55 5.07
N ALA A 43 -11.87 2.03 5.67
CA ALA A 43 -11.81 2.26 7.10
C ALA A 43 -12.91 3.21 7.58
N ARG A 44 -13.13 4.34 6.88
CA ARG A 44 -14.20 5.29 7.22
C ARG A 44 -15.59 4.67 7.08
N GLN A 45 -15.85 3.88 6.03
CA GLN A 45 -17.13 3.22 5.83
C GLN A 45 -17.41 2.19 6.94
N TYR A 46 -16.44 1.33 7.26
CA TYR A 46 -16.58 0.36 8.33
C TYR A 46 -16.72 1.01 9.71
N MET A 47 -15.97 2.09 9.97
CA MET A 47 -16.12 2.85 11.23
C MET A 47 -17.50 3.51 11.32
N ALA A 48 -18.01 4.06 10.23
CA ALA A 48 -19.36 4.63 10.16
C ALA A 48 -20.45 3.57 10.37
N ALA A 49 -20.19 2.32 9.98
CA ALA A 49 -21.05 1.17 10.26
C ALA A 49 -20.89 0.60 11.68
N GLY A 50 -20.04 1.22 12.54
CA GLY A 50 -19.87 0.84 13.95
C GLY A 50 -18.77 -0.20 14.19
N HIS A 51 -17.96 -0.53 13.20
CA HIS A 51 -16.83 -1.45 13.37
C HIS A 51 -15.62 -0.74 13.99
N THR A 52 -14.84 -1.48 14.77
CA THR A 52 -13.49 -1.08 15.18
C THR A 52 -12.52 -1.53 14.08
N VAL A 53 -11.75 -0.61 13.51
CA VAL A 53 -10.87 -0.89 12.37
C VAL A 53 -9.42 -0.65 12.75
N GLY A 54 -8.57 -1.64 12.50
CA GLY A 54 -7.12 -1.51 12.47
C GLY A 54 -6.62 -1.54 11.03
N ILE A 55 -5.53 -0.86 10.74
CA ILE A 55 -4.87 -0.92 9.43
C ILE A 55 -3.46 -1.45 9.62
N VAL A 56 -2.99 -2.29 8.73
CA VAL A 56 -1.58 -2.69 8.66
C VAL A 56 -1.03 -2.39 7.28
N THR A 57 0.03 -1.61 7.24
CA THR A 57 0.73 -1.21 6.01
C THR A 57 2.07 -1.92 5.92
N ASN A 58 2.58 -2.05 4.72
CA ASN A 58 3.84 -2.70 4.45
C ASN A 58 4.64 -1.97 3.38
N ASP A 59 5.92 -1.77 3.64
CA ASP A 59 6.90 -1.31 2.64
C ASP A 59 8.28 -1.93 2.97
N GLN A 60 9.15 -1.96 1.97
CA GLN A 60 10.54 -2.42 2.11
C GLN A 60 11.48 -1.33 2.68
N ALA A 61 11.00 -0.09 2.84
CA ALA A 61 11.73 1.02 3.45
C ALA A 61 11.21 1.34 4.86
N THR A 62 11.92 2.20 5.59
CA THR A 62 11.50 2.82 6.86
C THR A 62 10.89 4.20 6.60
N ASP A 63 10.21 4.80 7.60
CA ASP A 63 9.53 6.12 7.51
C ASP A 63 8.50 6.20 6.37
N LEU A 64 7.48 5.35 6.47
CA LEU A 64 6.54 5.11 5.37
C LEU A 64 5.57 6.28 5.16
N VAL A 65 5.56 6.81 3.95
CA VAL A 65 4.62 7.86 3.53
C VAL A 65 3.17 7.41 3.69
N ASP A 66 2.87 6.16 3.32
CA ASP A 66 1.51 5.62 3.39
C ASP A 66 1.05 5.43 4.83
N THR A 67 1.91 4.90 5.71
CA THR A 67 1.67 4.79 7.15
C THR A 67 1.41 6.16 7.78
N ASN A 68 2.28 7.12 7.53
CA ASN A 68 2.15 8.47 8.06
C ASN A 68 0.90 9.18 7.53
N SER A 69 0.58 8.99 6.26
CA SER A 69 -0.64 9.52 5.65
C SER A 69 -1.92 8.97 6.30
N LEU A 70 -1.94 7.70 6.70
CA LEU A 70 -3.09 7.10 7.38
C LEU A 70 -3.15 7.50 8.86
N ARG A 71 -2.04 7.49 9.58
CA ARG A 71 -1.96 7.94 10.99
C ARG A 71 -2.41 9.38 11.14
N SER A 72 -1.98 10.26 10.25
CA SER A 72 -2.38 11.68 10.27
C SER A 72 -3.88 11.90 9.99
N GLN A 73 -4.55 10.95 9.37
CA GLN A 73 -6.01 10.93 9.22
C GLN A 73 -6.75 10.35 10.45
N GLY A 74 -6.02 10.00 11.51
CA GLY A 74 -6.57 9.51 12.78
C GLY A 74 -6.81 8.00 12.83
N PHE A 75 -6.30 7.24 11.87
CA PHE A 75 -6.40 5.78 11.90
C PHE A 75 -5.36 5.14 12.82
N ASP A 76 -5.72 3.99 13.39
CA ASP A 76 -4.79 3.13 14.10
C ASP A 76 -4.05 2.25 13.10
N VAL A 77 -2.75 2.50 12.94
CA VAL A 77 -1.95 1.88 11.89
C VAL A 77 -0.74 1.17 12.46
N GLY A 78 -0.72 -0.15 12.31
CA GLY A 78 0.48 -0.98 12.46
C GLY A 78 1.31 -0.96 11.19
N GLU A 79 2.60 -1.14 11.33
CA GLU A 79 3.55 -1.10 10.22
C GLU A 79 4.45 -2.33 10.24
N VAL A 80 4.62 -2.96 9.07
CA VAL A 80 5.67 -3.96 8.83
C VAL A 80 6.67 -3.36 7.86
N ALA A 81 7.81 -2.93 8.38
CA ALA A 81 8.85 -2.24 7.61
C ALA A 81 10.03 -3.15 7.28
N GLY A 82 10.79 -2.80 6.24
CA GLY A 82 12.05 -3.45 5.89
C GLY A 82 11.95 -4.67 4.98
N ALA A 83 10.78 -5.31 4.85
CA ALA A 83 10.51 -6.35 3.86
C ALA A 83 9.00 -6.57 3.67
N CYS A 84 8.62 -7.31 2.63
CA CYS A 84 7.22 -7.60 2.33
C CYS A 84 6.56 -8.56 3.35
N PHE A 85 5.22 -8.54 3.47
CA PHE A 85 4.45 -9.41 4.37
C PHE A 85 4.81 -10.89 4.22
N CYS A 86 5.09 -11.34 3.01
CA CYS A 86 5.48 -12.73 2.76
C CYS A 86 6.83 -13.09 3.38
N CYS A 87 7.82 -12.18 3.33
CA CYS A 87 9.14 -12.41 3.89
C CYS A 87 9.19 -12.19 5.41
N HIS A 88 8.37 -11.25 5.92
CA HIS A 88 8.23 -10.90 7.34
C HIS A 88 6.88 -11.31 7.91
N PHE A 89 6.39 -12.50 7.59
CA PHE A 89 5.08 -12.99 8.04
C PHE A 89 4.96 -13.01 9.57
N ASN A 90 6.01 -13.36 10.29
CA ASN A 90 5.98 -13.35 11.76
C ASN A 90 5.83 -11.94 12.34
N GLU A 91 6.40 -10.93 11.69
CA GLU A 91 6.23 -9.53 12.08
C GLU A 91 4.81 -9.03 11.78
N LEU A 92 4.23 -9.47 10.65
CA LEU A 92 2.82 -9.24 10.37
C LEU A 92 1.95 -9.76 11.50
N ILE A 93 2.15 -11.00 11.95
CA ILE A 93 1.40 -11.62 13.06
C ILE A 93 1.62 -10.86 14.37
N ALA A 94 2.85 -10.44 14.67
CA ALA A 94 3.15 -9.65 15.85
C ALA A 94 2.44 -8.28 15.82
N THR A 95 2.47 -7.58 14.68
CA THR A 95 1.79 -6.30 14.47
C THR A 95 0.27 -6.43 14.61
N LEU A 96 -0.31 -7.48 14.01
CA LEU A 96 -1.73 -7.81 14.21
C LEU A 96 -2.07 -8.11 15.67
N GLY A 97 -1.12 -8.68 16.44
CA GLY A 97 -1.24 -8.88 17.88
C GLY A 97 -1.31 -7.57 18.65
N GLN A 98 -0.42 -6.65 18.35
CA GLN A 98 -0.37 -5.33 18.99
C GLN A 98 -1.65 -4.50 18.72
N LEU A 99 -2.17 -4.55 17.50
CA LEU A 99 -3.44 -3.90 17.15
C LEU A 99 -4.61 -4.51 17.93
N ASP A 100 -4.62 -5.85 18.09
CA ASP A 100 -5.65 -6.55 18.86
C ASP A 100 -5.61 -6.18 20.35
N ASP A 101 -4.42 -6.13 20.94
CA ASP A 101 -4.22 -5.77 22.35
C ASP A 101 -4.57 -4.29 22.63
N SER A 102 -4.36 -3.41 21.66
CA SER A 102 -4.55 -1.96 21.82
C SER A 102 -6.01 -1.53 21.70
N ARG A 103 -6.76 -2.05 20.73
CA ARG A 103 -8.13 -1.63 20.39
C ARG A 103 -9.11 -2.73 20.08
N ALA A 104 -8.69 -3.98 20.06
CA ALA A 104 -9.50 -5.14 19.71
C ALA A 104 -10.33 -4.89 18.42
N PRO A 105 -9.70 -4.69 17.26
CA PRO A 105 -10.40 -4.39 16.02
C PRO A 105 -11.30 -5.57 15.61
N SER A 106 -12.49 -5.26 15.06
CA SER A 106 -13.34 -6.27 14.41
C SER A 106 -12.90 -6.54 12.98
N ILE A 107 -12.25 -5.54 12.37
CA ILE A 107 -11.77 -5.57 11.00
C ILE A 107 -10.32 -5.10 10.98
N VAL A 108 -9.46 -5.82 10.28
CA VAL A 108 -8.12 -5.37 9.91
C VAL A 108 -8.02 -5.24 8.40
N LEU A 109 -7.63 -4.05 7.95
CA LEU A 109 -7.34 -3.74 6.56
C LEU A 109 -5.82 -3.84 6.34
N ALA A 110 -5.41 -4.63 5.35
CA ALA A 110 -3.98 -4.87 5.09
C ALA A 110 -3.57 -4.35 3.70
N GLU A 111 -2.50 -3.55 3.66
CA GLU A 111 -1.89 -3.04 2.44
C GLU A 111 -0.53 -3.71 2.22
N PRO A 112 -0.40 -4.67 1.30
CA PRO A 112 0.89 -5.23 0.91
C PRO A 112 1.68 -4.26 0.04
N VAL A 113 2.99 -4.48 -0.05
CA VAL A 113 3.87 -3.75 -0.99
C VAL A 113 3.33 -3.87 -2.41
N GLY A 114 3.35 -2.78 -3.17
CA GLY A 114 2.73 -2.72 -4.51
C GLY A 114 3.40 -3.58 -5.58
N SER A 115 4.63 -4.02 -5.36
CA SER A 115 5.32 -4.97 -6.23
C SER A 115 5.13 -6.44 -5.82
N CYS A 116 4.51 -6.72 -4.65
CA CYS A 116 4.32 -8.09 -4.18
C CYS A 116 3.26 -8.84 -4.98
N THR A 117 3.56 -10.10 -5.29
CA THR A 117 2.63 -11.12 -5.80
C THR A 117 2.85 -12.43 -5.04
N ASP A 118 2.11 -13.49 -5.36
CA ASP A 118 2.07 -14.77 -4.63
C ASP A 118 1.53 -14.63 -3.19
N LEU A 119 0.75 -13.58 -2.94
CA LEU A 119 0.24 -13.25 -1.60
C LEU A 119 -0.81 -14.24 -1.12
N VAL A 120 -1.51 -14.90 -2.05
CA VAL A 120 -2.43 -15.98 -1.69
C VAL A 120 -1.65 -17.13 -1.05
N ALA A 121 -0.59 -17.60 -1.68
CA ALA A 121 0.21 -18.72 -1.18
C ALA A 121 1.04 -18.39 0.07
N THR A 122 1.45 -17.12 0.21
CA THR A 122 2.46 -16.70 1.20
C THR A 122 1.89 -15.94 2.40
N VAL A 123 0.67 -15.39 2.28
CA VAL A 123 0.00 -14.64 3.35
C VAL A 123 -1.39 -15.22 3.64
N VAL A 124 -2.27 -15.30 2.63
CA VAL A 124 -3.67 -15.70 2.82
C VAL A 124 -3.79 -17.15 3.30
N GLN A 125 -3.15 -18.07 2.64
CA GLN A 125 -3.19 -19.49 3.01
C GLN A 125 -2.51 -19.78 4.36
N PRO A 126 -1.34 -19.21 4.71
CA PRO A 126 -0.78 -19.31 6.06
C PRO A 126 -1.70 -18.75 7.15
N LEU A 127 -2.38 -17.62 6.94
CA LEU A 127 -3.36 -17.08 7.89
C LEU A 127 -4.52 -18.05 8.11
N LYS A 128 -5.06 -18.65 7.05
CA LYS A 128 -6.12 -19.65 7.13
C LYS A 128 -5.67 -20.92 7.85
N GLN A 129 -4.48 -21.43 7.54
CA GLN A 129 -4.01 -22.68 8.10
C GLN A 129 -3.59 -22.55 9.55
N LEU A 130 -2.87 -21.49 9.91
CA LEU A 130 -2.23 -21.35 11.21
C LEU A 130 -3.04 -20.50 12.21
N TYR A 131 -3.92 -19.62 11.71
CA TYR A 131 -4.60 -18.61 12.53
C TYR A 131 -6.11 -18.53 12.28
N SER A 132 -6.74 -19.61 11.77
CA SER A 132 -8.18 -19.67 11.48
C SER A 132 -9.10 -19.40 12.68
N ALA A 133 -8.65 -19.71 13.89
CA ALA A 133 -9.38 -19.40 15.12
C ALA A 133 -9.42 -17.89 15.44
N ARG A 134 -8.49 -17.11 14.88
CA ARG A 134 -8.33 -15.67 15.12
C ARG A 134 -8.81 -14.80 13.97
N PHE A 135 -8.61 -15.25 12.73
CA PHE A 135 -8.93 -14.47 11.54
C PHE A 135 -9.92 -15.18 10.63
N SER A 136 -10.93 -14.44 10.15
CA SER A 136 -11.73 -14.78 8.98
C SER A 136 -11.24 -13.98 7.77
N ILE A 137 -10.95 -14.64 6.66
CA ILE A 137 -10.35 -14.00 5.50
C ILE A 137 -11.46 -13.52 4.55
N ALA A 138 -11.44 -12.23 4.21
CA ALA A 138 -12.28 -11.65 3.17
C ALA A 138 -11.75 -12.01 1.78
N PRO A 139 -12.57 -11.84 0.70
CA PRO A 139 -12.09 -11.99 -0.66
C PRO A 139 -10.85 -11.12 -0.93
N TYR A 140 -9.78 -11.73 -1.47
CA TYR A 140 -8.58 -11.00 -1.86
C TYR A 140 -8.84 -10.18 -3.11
N SER A 141 -8.78 -8.88 -2.98
CA SER A 141 -9.10 -7.93 -4.05
C SER A 141 -7.85 -7.22 -4.54
N VAL A 142 -7.71 -7.11 -5.87
CA VAL A 142 -6.55 -6.45 -6.50
C VAL A 142 -7.00 -5.24 -7.28
N LEU A 143 -6.44 -4.08 -6.91
CA LEU A 143 -6.66 -2.81 -7.61
C LEU A 143 -5.86 -2.77 -8.91
N LEU A 144 -6.56 -2.42 -9.99
CA LEU A 144 -5.95 -2.16 -11.30
C LEU A 144 -6.07 -0.68 -11.64
N LYS A 145 -4.91 -0.04 -11.86
CA LYS A 145 -4.86 1.31 -12.40
C LYS A 145 -5.13 1.27 -13.91
N PRO A 146 -6.06 2.07 -14.45
CA PRO A 146 -6.44 2.03 -15.87
C PRO A 146 -5.28 2.19 -16.85
N SER A 147 -4.40 3.17 -16.62
CA SER A 147 -3.28 3.43 -17.53
C SER A 147 -2.31 2.26 -17.62
N HIS A 148 -2.02 1.59 -16.50
CA HIS A 148 -1.18 0.38 -16.50
C HIS A 148 -1.93 -0.81 -17.10
N GLY A 149 -3.20 -0.99 -16.75
CA GLY A 149 -4.03 -2.08 -17.25
C GLY A 149 -4.18 -2.04 -18.77
N LEU A 150 -4.52 -0.90 -19.35
CA LEU A 150 -4.66 -0.74 -20.79
C LEU A 150 -3.35 -1.04 -21.52
N LYS A 151 -2.23 -0.41 -21.10
CA LYS A 151 -0.93 -0.59 -21.73
C LYS A 151 -0.44 -2.05 -21.66
N VAL A 152 -0.45 -2.65 -20.46
CA VAL A 152 0.06 -4.00 -20.23
C VAL A 152 -0.82 -5.05 -20.91
N LEU A 153 -2.15 -4.98 -20.75
CA LEU A 153 -3.06 -6.00 -21.25
C LEU A 153 -3.30 -5.93 -22.77
N ARG A 154 -3.02 -4.78 -23.41
CA ARG A 154 -2.97 -4.67 -24.88
C ARG A 154 -1.67 -5.23 -25.47
N GLY A 155 -0.63 -5.44 -24.65
CA GLY A 155 0.70 -5.80 -25.14
C GLY A 155 1.45 -4.63 -25.80
N GLU A 156 0.97 -3.40 -25.65
CA GLU A 156 1.67 -2.19 -26.05
C GLU A 156 2.79 -1.95 -25.06
N GLY A 157 4.04 -1.84 -25.47
CA GLY A 157 5.16 -1.58 -24.54
C GLY A 157 4.79 -0.49 -23.52
N SER A 158 4.69 -0.88 -22.23
CA SER A 158 4.05 -0.04 -21.19
C SER A 158 5.01 0.98 -20.53
N GLY A 159 6.24 1.09 -21.02
CA GLY A 159 7.32 1.76 -20.28
C GLY A 159 7.90 0.89 -19.15
N PHE A 160 7.18 -0.15 -18.74
CA PHE A 160 7.69 -1.24 -17.91
C PHE A 160 8.16 -2.39 -18.78
N SER A 161 9.20 -3.09 -18.33
CA SER A 161 9.65 -4.29 -19.01
C SER A 161 8.64 -5.42 -18.94
N PRO A 162 8.81 -6.46 -19.75
CA PRO A 162 8.01 -7.69 -19.64
C PRO A 162 8.05 -8.33 -18.23
N LYS A 163 9.14 -8.15 -17.48
CA LYS A 163 9.28 -8.69 -16.12
C LYS A 163 8.48 -7.88 -15.09
N ALA A 164 8.44 -6.57 -15.20
CA ALA A 164 7.57 -5.74 -14.36
C ALA A 164 6.08 -5.96 -14.70
N ALA A 165 5.75 -6.14 -15.99
CA ALA A 165 4.42 -6.52 -16.44
C ALA A 165 3.99 -7.90 -15.90
N TYR A 166 4.91 -8.87 -15.81
CA TYR A 166 4.67 -10.18 -15.21
C TYR A 166 4.12 -10.07 -13.78
N ILE A 167 4.68 -9.18 -12.94
CA ILE A 167 4.20 -8.97 -11.58
C ILE A 167 2.73 -8.52 -11.58
N LEU A 168 2.38 -7.52 -12.39
CA LEU A 168 1.01 -7.03 -12.50
C LEU A 168 0.06 -8.14 -12.96
N GLU A 169 0.44 -8.90 -13.97
CA GLU A 169 -0.35 -10.02 -14.47
C GLU A 169 -0.58 -11.09 -13.40
N LYS A 170 0.44 -11.45 -12.63
CA LYS A 170 0.33 -12.43 -11.54
C LYS A 170 -0.55 -11.92 -10.40
N GLN A 171 -0.51 -10.63 -10.08
CA GLN A 171 -1.45 -10.03 -9.13
C GLN A 171 -2.90 -10.19 -9.57
N LEU A 172 -3.20 -9.98 -10.87
CA LEU A 172 -4.55 -10.18 -11.39
C LEU A 172 -4.97 -11.66 -11.37
N GLU A 173 -4.05 -12.57 -11.66
CA GLU A 173 -4.29 -14.02 -11.70
C GLU A 173 -4.64 -14.58 -10.31
N GLU A 174 -4.03 -14.10 -9.24
CA GLU A 174 -4.28 -14.57 -7.86
C GLU A 174 -5.53 -13.93 -7.19
N ALA A 175 -6.09 -12.86 -7.76
CA ALA A 175 -7.20 -12.12 -7.17
C ALA A 175 -8.52 -12.89 -7.17
N ASP A 176 -9.28 -12.79 -6.07
CA ASP A 176 -10.70 -13.21 -6.05
C ASP A 176 -11.59 -12.21 -6.80
N ALA A 177 -11.22 -10.91 -6.79
CA ALA A 177 -11.82 -9.88 -7.64
C ALA A 177 -10.77 -8.87 -8.11
N VAL A 178 -10.95 -8.36 -9.33
CA VAL A 178 -10.18 -7.24 -9.88
C VAL A 178 -11.00 -5.96 -9.76
N LEU A 179 -10.43 -4.93 -9.14
CA LEU A 179 -11.05 -3.63 -9.00
C LEU A 179 -10.40 -2.63 -9.95
N ILE A 180 -11.10 -2.23 -11.00
CA ILE A 180 -10.67 -1.12 -11.85
C ILE A 180 -10.92 0.17 -11.04
N ASN A 181 -9.85 0.69 -10.46
CA ASN A 181 -9.88 1.94 -9.69
C ASN A 181 -9.78 3.14 -10.62
N ARG A 182 -10.09 4.36 -10.11
CA ARG A 182 -10.14 5.60 -10.88
C ARG A 182 -11.16 5.53 -12.03
N ALA A 183 -12.32 4.91 -11.78
CA ALA A 183 -13.40 4.81 -12.75
C ALA A 183 -13.85 6.18 -13.27
N ASP A 184 -13.72 7.21 -12.42
CA ASP A 184 -14.00 8.62 -12.71
C ASP A 184 -13.07 9.26 -13.77
N GLU A 185 -11.93 8.64 -14.07
CA GLU A 185 -10.96 9.11 -15.08
C GLU A 185 -11.18 8.48 -16.47
N LEU A 186 -12.07 7.49 -16.61
CA LEU A 186 -12.28 6.74 -17.85
C LEU A 186 -13.55 7.12 -18.60
N SER A 187 -13.48 7.16 -19.93
CA SER A 187 -14.67 7.14 -20.74
C SER A 187 -15.37 5.79 -20.67
N GLY A 188 -16.68 5.75 -21.02
CA GLY A 188 -17.44 4.50 -21.07
C GLY A 188 -16.79 3.43 -21.99
N GLU A 189 -16.23 3.85 -23.12
CA GLU A 189 -15.54 2.96 -24.07
C GLU A 189 -14.24 2.40 -23.49
N GLN A 190 -13.40 3.25 -22.88
CA GLN A 190 -12.17 2.82 -22.24
C GLN A 190 -12.45 1.85 -21.08
N MET A 191 -13.50 2.11 -20.31
CA MET A 191 -13.91 1.20 -19.23
C MET A 191 -14.35 -0.15 -19.76
N GLN A 192 -15.17 -0.18 -20.83
CA GLN A 192 -15.61 -1.44 -21.45
C GLN A 192 -14.45 -2.24 -22.02
N GLU A 193 -13.53 -1.56 -22.69
CA GLU A 193 -12.32 -2.18 -23.23
C GLU A 193 -11.48 -2.80 -22.10
N LEU A 194 -11.19 -2.03 -21.04
CA LEU A 194 -10.38 -2.52 -19.93
C LEU A 194 -11.04 -3.71 -19.22
N VAL A 195 -12.36 -3.66 -18.99
CA VAL A 195 -13.12 -4.81 -18.46
C VAL A 195 -12.95 -6.04 -19.35
N SER A 196 -13.07 -5.89 -20.68
CA SER A 196 -12.91 -7.00 -21.64
C SER A 196 -11.50 -7.58 -21.62
N LEU A 197 -10.47 -6.73 -21.53
CA LEU A 197 -9.07 -7.15 -21.42
C LEU A 197 -8.81 -7.93 -20.12
N VAL A 198 -9.34 -7.44 -18.98
CA VAL A 198 -9.23 -8.14 -17.70
C VAL A 198 -9.96 -9.48 -17.74
N GLN A 199 -11.19 -9.54 -18.27
CA GLN A 199 -11.96 -10.80 -18.41
C GLN A 199 -11.27 -11.82 -19.32
N LYS A 200 -10.58 -11.34 -20.36
CA LYS A 200 -9.76 -12.20 -21.23
C LYS A 200 -8.53 -12.76 -20.50
N LYS A 201 -7.89 -11.93 -19.66
CA LYS A 201 -6.69 -12.34 -18.89
C LYS A 201 -7.03 -13.28 -17.75
N VAL A 202 -8.10 -12.98 -17.00
CA VAL A 202 -8.54 -13.75 -15.81
C VAL A 202 -10.02 -14.12 -15.92
N PRO A 203 -10.36 -15.11 -16.76
CA PRO A 203 -11.75 -15.52 -16.99
C PRO A 203 -12.43 -15.95 -15.69
N GLY A 204 -13.68 -15.53 -15.49
CA GLY A 204 -14.49 -15.89 -14.33
C GLY A 204 -14.15 -15.13 -13.04
N THR A 205 -13.12 -14.28 -13.03
CA THR A 205 -12.84 -13.39 -11.90
C THR A 205 -13.78 -12.18 -11.98
N PRO A 206 -14.53 -11.86 -10.91
CA PRO A 206 -15.35 -10.65 -10.84
C PRO A 206 -14.53 -9.38 -11.09
N VAL A 207 -15.11 -8.46 -11.89
CA VAL A 207 -14.50 -7.16 -12.17
C VAL A 207 -15.41 -6.07 -11.62
N LEU A 208 -14.94 -5.34 -10.61
CA LEU A 208 -15.65 -4.22 -10.00
C LEU A 208 -15.05 -2.90 -10.52
N ARG A 209 -15.93 -1.88 -10.65
CA ARG A 209 -15.54 -0.53 -11.05
C ARG A 209 -15.62 0.36 -9.82
N VAL A 210 -14.53 1.00 -9.45
CA VAL A 210 -14.48 1.82 -8.24
C VAL A 210 -13.70 3.10 -8.47
N SER A 211 -13.99 4.13 -7.69
CA SER A 211 -13.13 5.30 -7.53
C SER A 211 -12.86 5.54 -6.05
N ALA A 212 -11.64 5.28 -5.61
CA ALA A 212 -11.23 5.57 -4.24
C ALA A 212 -11.30 7.08 -3.92
N LYS A 213 -11.19 7.94 -4.94
CA LYS A 213 -11.29 9.40 -4.83
C LYS A 213 -12.73 9.86 -4.58
N THR A 214 -13.67 9.43 -5.41
CA THR A 214 -15.08 9.90 -5.36
C THR A 214 -15.96 9.05 -4.46
N GLY A 215 -15.65 7.76 -4.30
CA GLY A 215 -16.46 6.77 -3.59
C GLY A 215 -17.38 5.95 -4.50
N GLU A 216 -17.36 6.21 -5.79
CA GLU A 216 -18.14 5.45 -6.77
C GLU A 216 -17.81 3.95 -6.66
N GLY A 217 -18.85 3.10 -6.64
CA GLY A 217 -18.73 1.65 -6.60
C GLY A 217 -18.30 1.06 -5.25
N PHE A 218 -18.05 1.87 -4.21
CA PHE A 218 -17.56 1.35 -2.93
C PHE A 218 -18.61 0.59 -2.12
N ASP A 219 -19.89 0.91 -2.27
CA ASP A 219 -20.95 0.15 -1.57
C ASP A 219 -20.96 -1.31 -2.07
N GLY A 220 -20.97 -1.51 -3.39
CA GLY A 220 -20.86 -2.85 -3.97
C GLY A 220 -19.53 -3.54 -3.66
N PHE A 221 -18.44 -2.79 -3.48
CA PHE A 221 -17.17 -3.36 -3.04
C PHE A 221 -17.22 -3.81 -1.58
N CYS A 222 -17.81 -3.03 -0.67
CA CYS A 222 -18.04 -3.46 0.71
C CYS A 222 -18.93 -4.71 0.78
N GLU A 223 -20.05 -4.74 0.04
CA GLU A 223 -20.91 -5.93 -0.06
C GLU A 223 -20.13 -7.17 -0.54
N PHE A 224 -19.22 -7.00 -1.52
CA PHE A 224 -18.35 -8.08 -1.97
C PHE A 224 -17.39 -8.56 -0.88
N LEU A 225 -16.79 -7.64 -0.12
CA LEU A 225 -15.87 -7.96 0.98
C LEU A 225 -16.56 -8.65 2.18
N GLU A 226 -17.87 -8.47 2.33
CA GLU A 226 -18.67 -9.09 3.40
C GLU A 226 -19.16 -10.49 3.05
N GLN A 227 -18.98 -10.92 1.80
CA GLN A 227 -19.41 -12.25 1.38
C GLN A 227 -18.74 -13.33 2.23
N GLU A 228 -19.56 -14.30 2.63
CA GLU A 228 -19.10 -15.54 3.24
C GLU A 228 -18.81 -16.58 2.15
N GLY A 229 -17.68 -17.26 2.27
CA GLY A 229 -17.29 -18.25 1.27
C GLY A 229 -15.84 -18.67 1.40
N ILE A 230 -15.37 -19.41 0.40
CA ILE A 230 -13.99 -19.89 0.35
C ILE A 230 -13.23 -19.03 -0.68
N PHE A 231 -12.54 -18.02 -0.17
CA PHE A 231 -11.74 -17.07 -0.95
C PHE A 231 -10.24 -17.31 -0.79
N GLY A 232 -9.42 -16.64 -1.61
CA GLY A 232 -7.96 -16.73 -1.57
C GLY A 232 -7.50 -18.15 -1.89
N ARG A 233 -7.99 -18.73 -2.99
CA ARG A 233 -7.66 -20.12 -3.40
C ARG A 233 -6.76 -20.21 -4.63
N LYS A 234 -6.51 -19.11 -5.30
CA LYS A 234 -5.71 -19.10 -6.52
C LYS A 234 -4.22 -19.08 -6.19
N VAL A 235 -3.70 -20.22 -5.78
CA VAL A 235 -2.26 -20.43 -5.61
C VAL A 235 -1.64 -20.61 -6.99
N LEU A 236 -0.71 -19.74 -7.33
CA LEU A 236 -0.08 -19.69 -8.65
C LEU A 236 1.26 -20.43 -8.66
N ASP A 237 1.68 -20.84 -9.86
CA ASP A 237 3.06 -21.18 -10.13
C ASP A 237 3.82 -19.89 -10.49
N ILE A 238 4.73 -19.48 -9.63
CA ILE A 238 5.49 -18.23 -9.73
C ILE A 238 6.96 -18.52 -9.97
N ASP A 239 7.48 -17.96 -11.05
CA ASP A 239 8.92 -17.90 -11.27
C ASP A 239 9.51 -16.75 -10.44
N TYR A 240 10.14 -17.11 -9.32
CA TYR A 240 10.72 -16.14 -8.37
C TYR A 240 11.95 -15.42 -8.92
N ASP A 241 12.60 -15.93 -9.95
CA ASP A 241 13.74 -15.27 -10.59
C ASP A 241 13.23 -14.16 -11.52
N ILE A 242 12.21 -14.43 -12.34
CA ILE A 242 11.52 -13.40 -13.12
C ILE A 242 10.88 -12.35 -12.21
N TYR A 243 10.26 -12.77 -11.10
CA TYR A 243 9.67 -11.88 -10.11
C TYR A 243 10.73 -10.94 -9.50
N ALA A 244 11.84 -11.49 -9.02
CA ALA A 244 12.94 -10.71 -8.42
C ALA A 244 13.55 -9.72 -9.41
N GLU A 245 13.77 -10.15 -10.65
CA GLU A 245 14.27 -9.28 -11.71
C GLU A 245 13.29 -8.15 -12.05
N GLY A 246 11.97 -8.43 -12.06
CA GLY A 246 10.93 -7.42 -12.29
C GLY A 246 10.86 -6.37 -11.17
N GLU A 247 11.01 -6.77 -9.90
CA GLU A 247 11.12 -5.82 -8.78
C GLU A 247 12.41 -4.99 -8.85
N ALA A 248 13.54 -5.64 -9.21
CA ALA A 248 14.84 -5.00 -9.28
C ALA A 248 15.01 -4.01 -10.46
N GLU A 249 14.08 -3.97 -11.42
CA GLU A 249 14.07 -2.95 -12.48
C GLU A 249 13.80 -1.55 -11.95
N LEU A 250 13.07 -1.44 -10.86
CA LEU A 250 12.78 -0.15 -10.24
C LEU A 250 13.88 0.22 -9.23
N GLY A 251 14.40 1.43 -9.36
CA GLY A 251 15.12 2.09 -8.29
C GLY A 251 14.12 2.52 -7.21
N TRP A 252 14.40 2.15 -5.99
CA TRP A 252 13.61 2.50 -4.81
C TRP A 252 14.34 3.55 -4.01
N LEU A 253 13.66 4.64 -3.69
CA LEU A 253 14.19 5.69 -2.82
C LEU A 253 13.15 6.07 -1.78
N ASN A 254 13.62 6.23 -0.55
CA ASN A 254 12.90 6.84 0.54
C ASN A 254 13.82 7.85 1.23
N THR A 255 13.39 9.11 1.38
CA THR A 255 14.16 10.13 2.07
C THR A 255 13.27 10.95 2.99
N SER A 256 13.75 11.19 4.20
CA SER A 256 13.16 12.11 5.16
C SER A 256 14.04 13.33 5.34
N LEU A 257 13.42 14.49 5.47
CA LEU A 257 14.09 15.78 5.58
C LEU A 257 13.27 16.76 6.41
N THR A 258 13.92 17.82 6.88
CA THR A 258 13.28 18.98 7.47
C THR A 258 13.48 20.18 6.54
N ILE A 259 12.41 20.93 6.34
CA ILE A 259 12.47 22.24 5.70
C ILE A 259 12.36 23.34 6.74
N ARG A 260 13.12 24.43 6.56
CA ARG A 260 13.07 25.63 7.41
C ARG A 260 13.13 26.91 6.56
N SER A 261 12.39 27.92 6.98
CA SER A 261 12.39 29.22 6.31
C SER A 261 12.19 30.35 7.32
N ASP A 262 12.80 31.50 7.08
CA ASP A 262 12.60 32.70 7.89
C ASP A 262 11.19 33.31 7.72
N GLN A 263 10.55 33.06 6.60
CA GLN A 263 9.18 33.49 6.31
C GLN A 263 8.27 32.28 6.07
N PRO A 264 6.98 32.35 6.42
CA PRO A 264 6.06 31.27 6.16
C PRO A 264 5.99 30.92 4.67
N VAL A 265 6.16 29.65 4.31
CA VAL A 265 6.08 29.10 2.95
C VAL A 265 4.89 28.15 2.86
N ALA A 266 4.14 28.23 1.77
CA ALA A 266 3.04 27.29 1.53
C ALA A 266 3.60 25.87 1.36
N LEU A 267 3.30 24.98 2.31
CA LEU A 267 3.79 23.60 2.30
C LEU A 267 3.37 22.86 1.02
N ASP A 268 2.14 23.06 0.59
CA ASP A 268 1.59 22.46 -0.64
C ASP A 268 2.39 22.87 -1.90
N THR A 269 2.85 24.13 -1.95
CA THR A 269 3.68 24.63 -3.05
C THR A 269 5.05 23.93 -3.08
N PHE A 270 5.67 23.74 -1.92
CA PHE A 270 6.93 23.00 -1.82
C PHE A 270 6.76 21.55 -2.29
N LEU A 271 5.76 20.83 -1.77
CA LEU A 271 5.52 19.43 -2.11
C LEU A 271 5.24 19.25 -3.61
N LEU A 272 4.35 20.06 -4.16
CA LEU A 272 4.00 19.99 -5.60
C LEU A 272 5.19 20.34 -6.46
N GLY A 273 5.94 21.39 -6.12
CA GLY A 273 7.13 21.80 -6.84
C GLY A 273 8.20 20.70 -6.94
N VAL A 274 8.41 19.96 -5.83
CA VAL A 274 9.33 18.80 -5.82
C VAL A 274 8.86 17.72 -6.80
N ILE A 275 7.57 17.36 -6.76
CA ILE A 275 7.01 16.34 -7.66
C ILE A 275 7.08 16.78 -9.13
N GLU A 276 6.77 18.05 -9.44
CA GLU A 276 6.86 18.59 -10.81
C GLU A 276 8.28 18.63 -11.36
N LYS A 277 9.25 19.04 -10.53
CA LYS A 277 10.66 19.02 -10.94
C LYS A 277 11.15 17.61 -11.18
N LEU A 278 10.86 16.69 -10.27
CA LEU A 278 11.21 15.29 -10.44
C LEU A 278 10.57 14.68 -11.68
N LYS A 279 9.30 14.94 -11.96
CA LYS A 279 8.62 14.51 -13.18
C LYS A 279 9.38 14.97 -14.43
N ARG A 280 9.80 16.24 -14.47
CA ARG A 280 10.54 16.79 -15.61
C ARG A 280 11.90 16.11 -15.77
N SER A 281 12.68 16.03 -14.69
CA SER A 281 14.03 15.45 -14.73
C SER A 281 14.01 13.96 -15.08
N LEU A 282 13.02 13.22 -14.59
CA LEU A 282 12.81 11.80 -14.92
C LEU A 282 12.39 11.64 -16.39
N GLY A 283 11.50 12.50 -16.88
CA GLY A 283 11.07 12.52 -18.29
C GLY A 283 12.24 12.79 -19.26
N GLU A 284 13.15 13.70 -18.94
CA GLU A 284 14.37 13.97 -19.72
C GLU A 284 15.30 12.75 -19.80
N LYS A 285 15.24 11.86 -18.83
CA LYS A 285 15.99 10.59 -18.79
C LYS A 285 15.21 9.42 -19.42
N GLY A 286 13.95 9.63 -19.83
CA GLY A 286 13.08 8.56 -20.31
C GLY A 286 12.75 7.52 -19.24
N ALA A 287 12.85 7.89 -17.95
CA ALA A 287 12.64 6.99 -16.82
C ALA A 287 11.15 6.87 -16.49
N GLU A 288 10.61 5.65 -16.56
CA GLU A 288 9.20 5.39 -16.24
C GLU A 288 8.97 5.44 -14.73
N THR A 289 8.01 6.27 -14.31
CA THR A 289 7.60 6.43 -12.91
C THR A 289 6.47 5.48 -12.57
N ALA A 290 6.73 4.53 -11.69
CA ALA A 290 5.69 3.67 -11.14
C ALA A 290 4.95 4.36 -9.97
N HIS A 291 5.70 5.07 -9.12
CA HIS A 291 5.18 5.79 -7.97
C HIS A 291 6.16 6.88 -7.52
N LEU A 292 5.65 8.07 -7.30
CA LEU A 292 6.38 9.18 -6.68
C LEU A 292 5.42 9.93 -5.76
N LYS A 293 5.80 10.10 -4.50
CA LYS A 293 4.97 10.74 -3.50
C LYS A 293 5.83 11.59 -2.56
N ALA A 294 5.34 12.77 -2.21
CA ALA A 294 5.89 13.61 -1.16
C ALA A 294 4.79 13.91 -0.13
N ILE A 295 5.08 13.70 1.14
CA ILE A 295 4.22 14.10 2.25
C ILE A 295 4.94 15.12 3.11
N GLY A 296 4.24 16.19 3.48
CA GLY A 296 4.70 17.16 4.45
C GLY A 296 3.86 17.10 5.71
N LEU A 297 4.51 17.14 6.87
CA LEU A 297 3.87 17.08 8.19
C LEU A 297 4.26 18.31 9.01
N TRP A 298 3.26 18.94 9.61
CA TRP A 298 3.43 20.09 10.50
C TRP A 298 2.31 20.15 11.53
N GLU A 299 2.64 20.09 12.81
CA GLU A 299 1.70 20.24 13.95
C GLU A 299 0.36 19.47 13.80
N GLY A 300 0.41 18.25 13.27
CA GLY A 300 -0.78 17.43 13.03
C GLY A 300 -1.49 17.71 11.71
N PHE A 301 -1.09 18.73 10.95
CA PHE A 301 -1.50 18.96 9.57
C PHE A 301 -0.56 18.24 8.62
N PHE A 302 -1.08 17.85 7.46
CA PHE A 302 -0.26 17.20 6.44
C PHE A 302 -0.78 17.50 5.04
N GLY A 303 0.14 17.51 4.09
CA GLY A 303 -0.14 17.60 2.67
C GLY A 303 0.49 16.43 1.93
N VAL A 304 -0.12 16.02 0.83
CA VAL A 304 0.38 14.93 -0.02
C VAL A 304 0.34 15.35 -1.47
N ALA A 305 1.51 15.39 -2.11
CA ALA A 305 1.65 15.50 -3.56
C ALA A 305 2.14 14.18 -4.14
N ASN A 306 1.66 13.82 -5.32
CA ASN A 306 2.05 12.57 -5.97
C ASN A 306 2.11 12.65 -7.50
N LEU A 307 2.83 11.70 -8.08
CA LEU A 307 2.81 11.35 -9.49
C LEU A 307 2.67 9.84 -9.59
N THR A 308 1.63 9.39 -10.26
CA THR A 308 1.30 7.96 -10.35
C THR A 308 1.68 7.33 -11.68
N SER A 309 2.09 8.11 -12.66
CA SER A 309 2.65 7.65 -13.95
C SER A 309 3.40 8.80 -14.62
N SER A 310 4.35 8.48 -15.45
CA SER A 310 5.15 9.46 -16.22
C SER A 310 4.27 10.40 -17.06
N ASP A 311 3.18 9.89 -17.64
CA ASP A 311 2.26 10.64 -18.50
C ASP A 311 1.19 11.45 -17.71
N GLY A 312 1.01 11.15 -16.40
CA GLY A 312 0.01 11.80 -15.56
C GLY A 312 0.45 13.18 -15.07
N PRO A 313 -0.48 13.99 -14.57
CA PRO A 313 -0.13 15.25 -13.89
C PRO A 313 0.49 14.97 -12.50
N ALA A 314 1.32 15.91 -12.03
CA ALA A 314 1.62 16.02 -10.61
C ALA A 314 0.38 16.58 -9.91
N GLU A 315 -0.04 15.96 -8.81
CA GLU A 315 -1.28 16.30 -8.12
C GLU A 315 -1.08 16.44 -6.61
N LEU A 316 -1.73 17.44 -6.02
CA LEU A 316 -1.99 17.48 -4.59
C LEU A 316 -3.18 16.58 -4.28
N SER A 317 -2.92 15.33 -3.92
CA SER A 317 -3.98 14.39 -3.55
C SER A 317 -4.61 14.72 -2.20
N LEU A 318 -3.88 15.45 -1.35
CA LEU A 318 -4.37 15.97 -0.09
C LEU A 318 -3.68 17.31 0.21
N PRO A 319 -4.38 18.45 0.07
CA PRO A 319 -3.81 19.75 0.38
C PRO A 319 -3.76 20.01 1.89
N SER A 320 -2.61 20.42 2.41
CA SER A 320 -2.45 20.85 3.81
C SER A 320 -3.10 22.20 4.08
N ARG A 321 -3.08 23.08 3.08
CA ARG A 321 -3.47 24.48 3.17
C ARG A 321 -2.73 25.27 4.24
N CYS A 322 -1.53 24.81 4.63
CA CYS A 322 -0.72 25.42 5.66
C CYS A 322 0.42 26.26 5.08
N ALA A 323 0.72 27.36 5.74
CA ALA A 323 1.97 28.10 5.57
C ALA A 323 2.87 27.83 6.80
N VAL A 324 4.08 27.35 6.56
CA VAL A 324 4.97 26.82 7.60
C VAL A 324 6.35 27.50 7.55
N GLN A 325 6.97 27.65 8.69
CA GLN A 325 8.40 28.02 8.80
C GLN A 325 9.30 26.80 9.00
N GLU A 326 8.74 25.72 9.53
CA GLU A 326 9.40 24.43 9.66
C GLU A 326 8.40 23.30 9.39
N ALA A 327 8.80 22.27 8.65
CA ALA A 327 8.00 21.07 8.47
C ALA A 327 8.91 19.85 8.22
N GLU A 328 8.40 18.69 8.56
CA GLU A 328 8.99 17.41 8.17
C GLU A 328 8.45 17.01 6.79
N VAL A 329 9.33 16.51 5.91
CA VAL A 329 8.94 16.04 4.59
C VAL A 329 9.52 14.65 4.37
N VAL A 330 8.71 13.76 3.79
CA VAL A 330 9.14 12.43 3.34
C VAL A 330 8.86 12.31 1.85
N VAL A 331 9.85 11.86 1.09
CA VAL A 331 9.71 11.58 -0.35
C VAL A 331 9.95 10.10 -0.59
N ASN A 332 9.02 9.49 -1.30
CA ASN A 332 9.06 8.08 -1.66
C ASN A 332 8.97 7.96 -3.19
N ALA A 333 9.94 7.29 -3.81
CA ALA A 333 10.03 7.13 -5.25
C ALA A 333 10.28 5.68 -5.65
N ARG A 334 9.57 5.24 -6.70
CA ARG A 334 9.74 3.94 -7.36
C ARG A 334 9.77 4.20 -8.86
N VAL A 335 10.93 4.13 -9.46
CA VAL A 335 11.18 4.60 -10.83
C VAL A 335 12.10 3.64 -11.56
N ALA A 336 11.84 3.40 -12.85
CA ALA A 336 12.69 2.55 -13.69
C ALA A 336 14.01 3.25 -14.06
N ILE A 337 14.87 3.45 -13.06
CA ILE A 337 16.19 4.06 -13.18
C ILE A 337 17.12 3.47 -12.10
N ASP A 338 18.42 3.67 -12.28
CA ASP A 338 19.41 3.28 -11.27
C ASP A 338 19.18 4.02 -9.93
N PRO A 339 19.28 3.35 -8.77
CA PRO A 339 19.02 3.97 -7.46
C PRO A 339 19.93 5.17 -7.14
N GLU A 340 21.20 5.15 -7.55
CA GLU A 340 22.11 6.27 -7.29
C GLU A 340 21.71 7.49 -8.13
N HIS A 341 21.39 7.30 -9.41
CA HIS A 341 20.85 8.36 -10.26
C HIS A 341 19.51 8.90 -9.75
N LEU A 342 18.61 8.00 -9.25
CA LEU A 342 17.36 8.42 -8.64
C LEU A 342 17.60 9.32 -7.42
N GLN A 343 18.56 8.97 -6.59
CA GLN A 343 18.94 9.76 -5.41
C GLN A 343 19.46 11.13 -5.80
N GLU A 344 20.33 11.21 -6.80
CA GLU A 344 20.86 12.48 -7.31
C GLU A 344 19.74 13.39 -7.82
N LEU A 345 18.79 12.84 -8.60
CA LEU A 345 17.64 13.59 -9.13
C LEU A 345 16.70 14.07 -8.01
N VAL A 346 16.46 13.26 -7.00
CA VAL A 346 15.62 13.66 -5.86
C VAL A 346 16.31 14.77 -5.06
N ILE A 347 17.57 14.62 -4.71
CA ILE A 347 18.30 15.64 -3.94
C ILE A 347 18.40 16.96 -4.72
N SER A 348 18.74 16.91 -6.02
CA SER A 348 18.83 18.11 -6.85
C SER A 348 17.47 18.80 -7.02
N SER A 349 16.38 18.04 -7.15
CA SER A 349 15.03 18.59 -7.25
C SER A 349 14.59 19.26 -5.94
N LEU A 350 14.87 18.63 -4.79
CA LEU A 350 14.62 19.20 -3.46
C LEU A 350 15.37 20.52 -3.28
N GLN A 351 16.67 20.56 -3.63
CA GLN A 351 17.47 21.75 -3.51
C GLN A 351 16.99 22.87 -4.44
N ALA A 352 16.64 22.55 -5.68
CA ALA A 352 16.17 23.54 -6.63
C ALA A 352 14.83 24.19 -6.21
N VAL A 353 13.90 23.42 -5.62
CA VAL A 353 12.65 23.98 -5.07
C VAL A 353 12.94 24.80 -3.81
N ALA A 354 13.89 24.34 -2.99
CA ALA A 354 14.31 25.05 -1.79
C ALA A 354 14.87 26.44 -2.14
N ASP A 355 15.75 26.52 -3.14
CA ASP A 355 16.34 27.78 -3.61
C ASP A 355 15.27 28.73 -4.19
N GLU A 356 14.29 28.20 -4.96
CA GLU A 356 13.18 28.99 -5.53
C GLU A 356 12.27 29.59 -4.44
N LEU A 357 12.06 28.88 -3.34
CA LEU A 357 11.15 29.29 -2.27
C LEU A 357 11.85 29.95 -1.07
N GLY A 358 13.20 30.06 -1.10
CA GLY A 358 13.98 30.58 0.02
C GLY A 358 13.92 29.70 1.27
N VAL A 359 13.88 28.37 1.06
CA VAL A 359 13.78 27.36 2.12
C VAL A 359 15.11 26.65 2.29
N GLN A 360 15.48 26.34 3.53
CA GLN A 360 16.64 25.49 3.85
C GLN A 360 16.16 24.03 3.97
N VAL A 361 16.84 23.11 3.31
CA VAL A 361 16.60 21.67 3.36
C VAL A 361 17.69 20.99 4.20
N THR A 362 17.31 20.19 5.16
CA THR A 362 18.21 19.33 5.93
C THR A 362 17.76 17.88 5.79
N LEU A 363 18.54 17.08 5.06
CA LEU A 363 18.30 15.64 4.92
C LEU A 363 18.53 14.96 6.27
N ARG A 364 17.63 14.07 6.68
CA ARG A 364 17.74 13.26 7.90
C ARG A 364 18.19 11.84 7.58
N GLN A 365 17.46 11.17 6.70
CA GLN A 365 17.75 9.81 6.29
C GLN A 365 17.45 9.67 4.80
N THR A 366 18.29 8.92 4.10
CA THR A 366 18.04 8.55 2.70
C THR A 366 18.40 7.09 2.52
N GLN A 367 17.49 6.33 1.95
CA GLN A 367 17.68 4.94 1.52
C GLN A 367 17.39 4.87 0.03
N SER A 368 18.36 4.39 -0.74
CA SER A 368 18.22 4.15 -2.18
C SER A 368 18.78 2.78 -2.51
N PHE A 369 17.96 1.91 -3.09
CA PHE A 369 18.29 0.51 -3.31
C PHE A 369 17.45 -0.13 -4.43
N ARG A 370 17.84 -1.34 -4.83
CA ARG A 370 16.99 -2.26 -5.58
C ARG A 370 16.50 -3.35 -4.63
N PRO A 371 15.22 -3.74 -4.70
CA PRO A 371 14.72 -4.87 -3.92
C PRO A 371 15.54 -6.13 -4.15
N GLY A 372 15.77 -6.89 -3.09
CA GLY A 372 16.36 -8.20 -3.18
C GLY A 372 15.35 -9.27 -3.61
N ARG A 373 15.83 -10.48 -3.93
CA ARG A 373 14.97 -11.62 -4.26
C ARG A 373 14.06 -11.95 -3.08
N PRO A 374 12.72 -12.01 -3.27
CA PRO A 374 11.80 -12.40 -2.22
C PRO A 374 12.09 -13.82 -1.69
N ASN A 375 12.06 -13.97 -0.36
CA ASN A 375 12.22 -15.24 0.32
C ASN A 375 11.09 -15.39 1.36
N PRO A 376 9.93 -15.93 0.97
CA PRO A 376 8.78 -16.02 1.86
C PRO A 376 9.03 -16.90 3.07
N THR A 377 8.55 -16.45 4.25
CA THR A 377 8.58 -17.24 5.49
C THR A 377 7.76 -18.54 5.34
N HIS A 378 6.61 -18.42 4.68
CA HIS A 378 5.72 -19.52 4.35
C HIS A 378 5.30 -19.43 2.89
N ARG A 379 5.16 -20.58 2.25
CA ARG A 379 4.54 -20.72 0.94
C ARG A 379 3.80 -22.05 0.88
N LEU A 380 2.49 -21.99 0.76
CA LEU A 380 1.65 -23.18 0.64
C LEU A 380 1.34 -23.43 -0.82
N ALA A 381 1.71 -24.63 -1.31
CA ALA A 381 1.45 -25.04 -2.69
C ALA A 381 0.01 -25.49 -2.93
N THR A 382 -0.76 -25.70 -1.86
CA THR A 382 -2.17 -26.14 -1.90
C THR A 382 -3.02 -25.27 -1.00
N THR A 383 -4.30 -25.15 -1.37
CA THR A 383 -5.29 -24.38 -0.61
C THR A 383 -5.89 -25.18 0.54
N VAL A 384 -6.22 -24.49 1.62
CA VAL A 384 -6.96 -25.00 2.77
C VAL A 384 -8.44 -24.59 2.67
#